data_f43b0a71c743ba92cc9d346aab5ac750
#
_entry.id   f43b0a71c743ba92cc9d346aab5ac750
#
_cell.length_a   1.000
_cell.length_b   1.000
_cell.length_c   1.000
_cell.angle_alpha   90.00
_cell.angle_beta   90.00
_cell.angle_gamma   90.00
#
_symmetry.space_group_name_H-M   'P 1'
#
loop_
_entity.id
_entity.type
_entity.pdbx_description
1 polymer ?
#
loop_
_entity_poly.entity_id
_entity_poly.type
_entity_poly.pdbx_seq_one_letter_code
_entity_poly.pdbx_strand_id
1 'polypeptide(L)'
;LILVGGSSKMPLVQEYLSDLLSIPIEQTRDFDQLVAMGLGKYIGIKQRSESIKDMVVTDICPFSLSTAVINDVEPDKLLSKVIIERNSVLPCSKTVMLQTARLGQKKLDVEVFQGESMYAKDNLQLGKTSIDIPINHQVHEQFALTYTYDINSMLYVEIHILSTNEKYVFQVGQNSDFEKVTSTKQLDSIKNVSLQLNKNSEYEMVLEKAKRIY
;
A
#
# COMPACT_ATOMS: atom_id res chain seq x y z
N LEU A 1 -25.74 10.12 10.01
CA LEU A 1 -24.43 10.75 10.10
C LEU A 1 -23.96 10.71 11.55
N ILE A 2 -22.75 10.17 11.78
CA ILE A 2 -22.10 10.18 13.11
C ILE A 2 -21.04 11.25 13.11
N LEU A 3 -21.09 12.17 14.05
CA LEU A 3 -20.09 13.21 14.25
C LEU A 3 -19.11 12.78 15.34
N VAL A 4 -17.85 13.20 15.23
CA VAL A 4 -16.77 12.85 16.15
C VAL A 4 -15.94 14.09 16.51
N GLY A 5 -15.49 14.17 17.75
CA GLY A 5 -14.68 15.25 18.27
C GLY A 5 -15.48 16.33 19.04
N GLY A 6 -14.81 17.05 19.91
CA GLY A 6 -15.45 18.01 20.81
C GLY A 6 -16.24 19.12 20.13
N SER A 7 -15.76 19.63 18.99
CA SER A 7 -16.46 20.67 18.20
C SER A 7 -17.78 20.19 17.60
N SER A 8 -17.97 18.88 17.45
CA SER A 8 -19.22 18.27 16.98
C SER A 8 -20.39 18.43 17.96
N LYS A 9 -20.11 18.82 19.21
CA LYS A 9 -21.12 19.12 20.22
C LYS A 9 -21.84 20.45 19.99
N MET A 10 -21.28 21.31 19.10
CA MET A 10 -21.89 22.61 18.81
C MET A 10 -23.18 22.43 18.02
N PRO A 11 -24.34 22.93 18.53
CA PRO A 11 -25.63 22.78 17.86
C PRO A 11 -25.61 23.33 16.43
N LEU A 12 -24.96 24.49 16.21
CA LEU A 12 -24.84 25.10 14.89
C LEU A 12 -24.17 24.18 13.85
N VAL A 13 -23.15 23.42 14.26
CA VAL A 13 -22.46 22.46 13.37
C VAL A 13 -23.40 21.31 13.01
N GLN A 14 -24.17 20.82 13.99
CA GLN A 14 -25.13 19.73 13.80
C GLN A 14 -26.29 20.16 12.89
N GLU A 15 -26.87 21.33 13.14
CA GLU A 15 -27.92 21.90 12.29
C GLU A 15 -27.45 22.12 10.85
N TYR A 16 -26.31 22.81 10.70
CA TYR A 16 -25.75 23.09 9.37
C TYR A 16 -25.49 21.81 8.56
N LEU A 17 -24.89 20.78 9.17
CA LEU A 17 -24.61 19.53 8.48
C LEU A 17 -25.88 18.72 8.18
N SER A 18 -26.86 18.74 9.08
CA SER A 18 -28.14 18.08 8.85
C SER A 18 -28.89 18.69 7.68
N ASP A 19 -28.91 20.01 7.59
CA ASP A 19 -29.56 20.76 6.50
C ASP A 19 -28.81 20.58 5.17
N LEU A 20 -27.48 20.67 5.19
CA LEU A 20 -26.65 20.54 3.99
C LEU A 20 -26.73 19.15 3.36
N LEU A 21 -26.70 18.11 4.18
CA LEU A 21 -26.64 16.74 3.71
C LEU A 21 -28.01 16.06 3.63
N SER A 22 -29.04 16.65 4.22
CA SER A 22 -30.38 16.06 4.37
C SER A 22 -30.34 14.65 5.01
N ILE A 23 -29.38 14.43 5.92
CA ILE A 23 -29.15 13.16 6.61
C ILE A 23 -29.32 13.39 8.12
N PRO A 24 -30.11 12.59 8.83
CA PRO A 24 -30.24 12.73 10.28
C PRO A 24 -28.90 12.48 10.96
N ILE A 25 -28.59 13.34 11.93
CA ILE A 25 -27.41 13.16 12.78
C ILE A 25 -27.77 12.21 13.91
N GLU A 26 -27.01 11.14 14.05
CA GLU A 26 -27.15 10.22 15.18
C GLU A 26 -26.54 10.88 16.41
N GLN A 27 -27.37 11.08 17.45
CA GLN A 27 -26.93 11.69 18.69
C GLN A 27 -26.15 10.67 19.52
N THR A 28 -24.84 10.80 19.50
CA THR A 28 -23.92 10.04 20.35
C THR A 28 -23.58 10.87 21.58
N ARG A 29 -23.63 10.29 22.78
CA ARG A 29 -23.35 11.03 24.02
C ARG A 29 -21.87 11.36 24.24
N ASP A 30 -20.97 10.62 23.57
CA ASP A 30 -19.53 10.61 23.86
C ASP A 30 -18.66 11.00 22.65
N PHE A 31 -19.01 12.09 21.95
CA PHE A 31 -18.31 12.59 20.75
C PHE A 31 -16.79 12.72 20.91
N ASP A 32 -16.32 13.08 22.09
CA ASP A 32 -14.91 13.28 22.44
C ASP A 32 -14.20 11.97 22.83
N GLN A 33 -14.94 10.95 23.23
CA GLN A 33 -14.40 9.67 23.69
C GLN A 33 -14.40 8.58 22.59
N LEU A 34 -15.18 8.76 21.53
CA LEU A 34 -15.35 7.75 20.47
C LEU A 34 -14.03 7.29 19.86
N VAL A 35 -13.09 8.21 19.63
CA VAL A 35 -11.77 7.89 19.08
C VAL A 35 -10.98 7.02 20.06
N ALA A 36 -10.94 7.41 21.33
CA ALA A 36 -10.21 6.65 22.37
C ALA A 36 -10.84 5.26 22.58
N MET A 37 -12.16 5.16 22.58
CA MET A 37 -12.88 3.89 22.67
C MET A 37 -12.60 3.00 21.44
N GLY A 38 -12.59 3.60 20.24
CA GLY A 38 -12.24 2.91 19.00
C GLY A 38 -10.81 2.38 19.01
N LEU A 39 -9.86 3.18 19.48
CA LEU A 39 -8.45 2.76 19.63
C LEU A 39 -8.31 1.63 20.66
N GLY A 40 -9.02 1.69 21.77
CA GLY A 40 -9.04 0.60 22.77
C GLY A 40 -9.54 -0.71 22.18
N LYS A 41 -10.63 -0.68 21.39
CA LYS A 41 -11.13 -1.86 20.66
C LYS A 41 -10.13 -2.36 19.63
N TYR A 42 -9.51 -1.46 18.88
CA TYR A 42 -8.49 -1.80 17.87
C TYR A 42 -7.25 -2.48 18.48
N ILE A 43 -6.79 -2.01 19.64
CA ILE A 43 -5.72 -2.67 20.40
C ILE A 43 -6.14 -4.07 20.80
N GLY A 44 -7.36 -4.24 21.30
CA GLY A 44 -7.91 -5.55 21.66
C GLY A 44 -7.97 -6.52 20.48
N ILE A 45 -8.35 -6.05 19.28
CA ILE A 45 -8.31 -6.83 18.04
C ILE A 45 -6.86 -7.24 17.70
N LYS A 46 -5.90 -6.31 17.73
CA LYS A 46 -4.49 -6.61 17.48
C LYS A 46 -3.89 -7.61 18.47
N GLN A 47 -4.29 -7.54 19.74
CA GLN A 47 -3.85 -8.45 20.79
C GLN A 47 -4.64 -9.78 20.81
N ARG A 48 -5.60 -9.96 19.91
CA ARG A 48 -6.51 -11.12 19.85
C ARG A 48 -7.20 -11.39 21.20
N SER A 49 -7.65 -10.31 21.85
CA SER A 49 -8.39 -10.41 23.11
C SER A 49 -9.65 -11.28 22.93
N GLU A 50 -9.90 -12.19 23.87
CA GLU A 50 -11.03 -13.13 23.78
C GLU A 50 -12.40 -12.44 23.66
N SER A 51 -12.54 -11.25 24.25
CA SER A 51 -13.78 -10.46 24.20
C SER A 51 -14.09 -9.85 22.82
N ILE A 52 -13.11 -9.85 21.86
CA ILE A 52 -13.24 -9.21 20.55
C ILE A 52 -12.75 -10.17 19.43
N LYS A 53 -12.69 -11.45 19.71
CA LYS A 53 -12.07 -12.48 18.86
C LYS A 53 -12.73 -12.61 17.48
N ASP A 54 -14.02 -12.32 17.38
CA ASP A 54 -14.81 -12.46 16.16
C ASP A 54 -14.78 -11.21 15.27
N MET A 55 -14.09 -10.14 15.71
CA MET A 55 -14.00 -8.90 14.94
C MET A 55 -12.70 -8.87 14.13
N VAL A 56 -12.82 -8.90 12.83
CA VAL A 56 -11.69 -8.75 11.88
C VAL A 56 -11.77 -7.37 11.24
N VAL A 57 -10.71 -6.57 11.40
CA VAL A 57 -10.53 -5.32 10.67
C VAL A 57 -9.53 -5.57 9.57
N THR A 58 -9.99 -5.46 8.33
CA THR A 58 -9.16 -5.60 7.14
C THR A 58 -9.00 -4.23 6.50
N ASP A 59 -7.77 -3.81 6.30
CA ASP A 59 -7.46 -2.57 5.60
C ASP A 59 -7.17 -2.85 4.13
N ILE A 60 -7.31 -1.83 3.29
CA ILE A 60 -7.07 -1.92 1.85
C ILE A 60 -6.15 -0.81 1.39
N CYS A 61 -5.45 -1.03 0.28
CA CYS A 61 -4.70 -0.02 -0.42
C CYS A 61 -5.67 0.96 -1.11
N PRO A 62 -5.76 2.24 -0.68
CA PRO A 62 -6.80 3.15 -1.19
C PRO A 62 -6.55 3.61 -2.63
N PHE A 63 -5.31 3.54 -3.11
CA PHE A 63 -4.89 3.95 -4.44
C PHE A 63 -3.92 2.94 -5.03
N SER A 64 -3.86 2.85 -6.36
CA SER A 64 -2.85 2.03 -7.04
C SER A 64 -1.45 2.56 -6.79
N LEU A 65 -0.51 1.64 -6.55
CA LEU A 65 0.92 1.93 -6.41
C LEU A 65 1.65 1.43 -7.65
N SER A 66 2.45 2.29 -8.25
CA SER A 66 3.05 2.04 -9.54
C SER A 66 4.50 2.53 -9.63
N THR A 67 5.18 2.13 -10.68
CA THR A 67 6.50 2.65 -11.07
C THR A 67 6.46 3.21 -12.49
N ALA A 68 7.38 4.11 -12.81
CA ALA A 68 7.54 4.63 -14.16
C ALA A 68 8.23 3.61 -15.06
N VAL A 69 7.69 3.40 -16.25
CA VAL A 69 8.30 2.60 -17.31
C VAL A 69 8.30 3.38 -18.63
N ILE A 70 9.27 3.08 -19.51
CA ILE A 70 9.33 3.71 -20.82
C ILE A 70 8.12 3.29 -21.66
N ASN A 71 7.59 4.26 -22.39
CA ASN A 71 6.59 4.04 -23.43
C ASN A 71 7.31 3.84 -24.76
N ASP A 72 7.18 2.68 -25.36
CA ASP A 72 7.84 2.36 -26.64
C ASP A 72 7.35 3.22 -27.81
N VAL A 73 6.12 3.75 -27.70
CA VAL A 73 5.51 4.60 -28.74
C VAL A 73 5.88 6.09 -28.56
N GLU A 74 5.88 6.56 -27.30
CA GLU A 74 6.19 7.94 -26.91
C GLU A 74 7.22 7.93 -25.78
N PRO A 75 8.52 7.79 -26.08
CA PRO A 75 9.58 7.63 -25.05
C PRO A 75 9.67 8.80 -24.06
N ASP A 76 9.21 9.99 -24.47
CA ASP A 76 9.17 11.19 -23.61
C ASP A 76 8.04 11.16 -22.58
N LYS A 77 7.10 10.24 -22.72
CA LYS A 77 5.97 10.07 -21.80
C LYS A 77 6.07 8.74 -21.06
N LEU A 78 6.56 8.77 -19.85
CA LEU A 78 6.64 7.57 -19.01
C LEU A 78 5.24 7.07 -18.61
N LEU A 79 5.04 5.77 -18.77
CA LEU A 79 3.81 5.10 -18.35
C LEU A 79 3.89 4.70 -16.88
N SER A 80 2.73 4.65 -16.24
CA SER A 80 2.55 4.15 -14.88
C SER A 80 2.30 2.65 -14.92
N LYS A 81 3.30 1.85 -14.54
CA LYS A 81 3.16 0.40 -14.40
C LYS A 81 2.67 0.07 -13.00
N VAL A 82 1.39 -0.26 -12.88
CA VAL A 82 0.77 -0.64 -11.60
C VAL A 82 1.38 -1.94 -11.09
N ILE A 83 1.76 -1.95 -9.81
CA ILE A 83 2.30 -3.10 -9.08
C ILE A 83 1.30 -3.58 -8.03
N ILE A 84 0.79 -2.67 -7.20
CA ILE A 84 -0.30 -2.95 -6.26
C ILE A 84 -1.53 -2.18 -6.72
N GLU A 85 -2.60 -2.89 -7.00
CA GLU A 85 -3.87 -2.28 -7.42
C GLU A 85 -4.62 -1.67 -6.23
N ARG A 86 -5.37 -0.60 -6.49
CA ARG A 86 -6.30 -0.06 -5.48
C ARG A 86 -7.25 -1.15 -4.99
N ASN A 87 -7.71 -1.04 -3.76
CA ASN A 87 -8.56 -2.00 -3.07
C ASN A 87 -7.89 -3.37 -2.79
N SER A 88 -6.57 -3.52 -3.06
CA SER A 88 -5.83 -4.70 -2.58
C SER A 88 -5.87 -4.76 -1.06
N VAL A 89 -6.17 -5.93 -0.52
CA VAL A 89 -6.22 -6.18 0.93
C VAL A 89 -4.82 -6.14 1.53
N LEU A 90 -4.66 -5.44 2.65
CA LEU A 90 -3.39 -5.34 3.38
C LEU A 90 -3.26 -6.43 4.47
N PRO A 91 -2.05 -6.93 4.72
CA PRO A 91 -0.80 -6.65 4.02
C PRO A 91 -0.75 -7.32 2.65
N CYS A 92 -0.08 -6.69 1.68
CA CYS A 92 0.12 -7.29 0.37
C CYS A 92 1.55 -7.09 -0.13
N SER A 93 2.01 -8.06 -0.94
CA SER A 93 3.30 -8.00 -1.61
C SER A 93 3.13 -8.46 -3.05
N LYS A 94 3.61 -7.65 -4.00
CA LYS A 94 3.52 -7.92 -5.44
C LYS A 94 4.87 -7.67 -6.10
N THR A 95 5.25 -8.55 -7.00
CA THR A 95 6.51 -8.48 -7.75
C THR A 95 6.23 -8.38 -9.24
N VAL A 96 6.96 -7.50 -9.92
CA VAL A 96 6.99 -7.40 -11.38
C VAL A 96 8.42 -7.57 -11.87
N MET A 97 8.56 -8.21 -13.02
CA MET A 97 9.83 -8.33 -13.72
C MET A 97 9.98 -7.17 -14.69
N LEU A 98 11.08 -6.47 -14.60
CA LEU A 98 11.42 -5.32 -15.43
C LEU A 98 12.84 -5.49 -15.98
N GLN A 99 13.17 -4.63 -16.94
CA GLN A 99 14.51 -4.56 -17.52
C GLN A 99 14.94 -3.10 -17.68
N THR A 100 16.25 -2.88 -17.77
CA THR A 100 16.80 -1.54 -18.01
C THR A 100 16.33 -0.98 -19.34
N ALA A 101 16.15 0.33 -19.37
CA ALA A 101 15.69 1.07 -20.54
C ALA A 101 16.71 1.08 -21.69
N ARG A 102 18.00 1.08 -21.35
CA ARG A 102 19.10 1.19 -22.31
C ARG A 102 20.19 0.17 -22.01
N LEU A 103 20.82 -0.32 -23.07
CA LEU A 103 22.06 -1.10 -22.95
C LEU A 103 23.17 -0.24 -22.34
N GLY A 104 24.04 -0.84 -21.53
CA GLY A 104 25.14 -0.12 -20.88
C GLY A 104 24.72 0.90 -19.83
N GLN A 105 23.47 0.84 -19.34
CA GLN A 105 22.99 1.68 -18.25
C GLN A 105 23.77 1.38 -16.97
N LYS A 106 24.25 2.44 -16.30
CA LYS A 106 25.07 2.33 -15.07
C LYS A 106 24.25 2.45 -13.80
N LYS A 107 23.11 3.12 -13.88
CA LYS A 107 22.23 3.42 -12.74
C LYS A 107 20.81 3.01 -13.07
N LEU A 108 20.14 2.46 -12.11
CA LEU A 108 18.72 2.16 -12.16
C LEU A 108 17.98 3.14 -11.24
N ASP A 109 17.19 4.01 -11.86
CA ASP A 109 16.30 4.90 -11.15
C ASP A 109 14.95 4.21 -11.00
N VAL A 110 14.47 4.10 -9.75
CA VAL A 110 13.14 3.57 -9.43
C VAL A 110 12.33 4.67 -8.77
N GLU A 111 11.23 5.00 -9.39
CA GLU A 111 10.28 6.00 -8.90
C GLU A 111 8.98 5.31 -8.48
N VAL A 112 8.44 5.72 -7.35
CA VAL A 112 7.19 5.19 -6.80
C VAL A 112 6.11 6.25 -6.92
N PHE A 113 4.98 5.85 -7.51
CA PHE A 113 3.83 6.71 -7.72
C PHE A 113 2.57 6.12 -7.09
N GLN A 114 1.67 7.01 -6.71
CA GLN A 114 0.34 6.70 -6.21
C GLN A 114 -0.70 7.39 -7.09
N GLY A 115 -1.65 6.64 -7.60
CA GLY A 115 -2.74 7.16 -8.42
C GLY A 115 -3.16 6.22 -9.53
N GLU A 116 -4.16 6.66 -10.30
CA GLU A 116 -4.83 5.86 -11.32
C GLU A 116 -4.54 6.33 -12.76
N SER A 117 -3.70 7.36 -12.92
CA SER A 117 -3.38 7.86 -14.26
C SER A 117 -2.45 6.91 -15.00
N MET A 118 -2.68 6.76 -16.31
CA MET A 118 -1.83 5.99 -17.20
C MET A 118 -0.40 6.57 -17.33
N TYR A 119 -0.25 7.89 -17.19
CA TYR A 119 1.05 8.55 -17.25
C TYR A 119 1.60 8.77 -15.85
N ALA A 120 2.88 8.41 -15.64
CA ALA A 120 3.54 8.54 -14.35
C ALA A 120 3.50 9.96 -13.78
N LYS A 121 3.74 10.97 -14.63
CA LYS A 121 3.77 12.40 -14.25
C LYS A 121 2.45 12.94 -13.68
N ASP A 122 1.32 12.29 -14.02
CA ASP A 122 -0.02 12.71 -13.60
C ASP A 122 -0.46 12.03 -12.30
N ASN A 123 0.40 11.17 -11.72
CA ASN A 123 0.23 10.54 -10.42
C ASN A 123 1.07 11.24 -9.36
N LEU A 124 0.72 11.04 -8.10
CA LEU A 124 1.50 11.55 -6.98
C LEU A 124 2.79 10.76 -6.81
N GLN A 125 3.94 11.41 -6.96
CA GLN A 125 5.23 10.79 -6.68
C GLN A 125 5.45 10.67 -5.18
N LEU A 126 5.58 9.43 -4.68
CA LEU A 126 5.84 9.13 -3.27
C LEU A 126 7.34 9.13 -2.96
N GLY A 127 8.18 8.83 -3.95
CA GLY A 127 9.62 8.83 -3.77
C GLY A 127 10.38 8.35 -5.01
N LYS A 128 11.70 8.52 -4.94
CA LYS A 128 12.65 8.11 -5.98
C LYS A 128 13.92 7.59 -5.34
N THR A 129 14.47 6.49 -5.86
CA THR A 129 15.78 5.98 -5.48
C THR A 129 16.60 5.66 -6.71
N SER A 130 17.92 5.67 -6.57
CA SER A 130 18.87 5.30 -7.61
C SER A 130 19.89 4.32 -7.06
N ILE A 131 20.10 3.23 -7.76
CA ILE A 131 21.11 2.23 -7.42
C ILE A 131 22.07 2.04 -8.58
N ASP A 132 23.33 1.72 -8.28
CA ASP A 132 24.30 1.33 -9.30
C ASP A 132 24.04 -0.12 -9.73
N ILE A 133 24.09 -0.38 -11.02
CA ILE A 133 23.87 -1.70 -11.61
C ILE A 133 25.05 -2.12 -12.49
N PRO A 134 25.24 -3.44 -12.71
CA PRO A 134 26.26 -3.93 -13.61
C PRO A 134 26.10 -3.36 -15.03
N ILE A 135 27.21 -2.97 -15.65
CA ILE A 135 27.19 -2.45 -17.01
C ILE A 135 27.18 -3.62 -17.98
N ASN A 136 26.08 -3.78 -18.71
CA ASN A 136 25.96 -4.78 -19.75
C ASN A 136 25.64 -4.09 -21.09
N HIS A 137 26.51 -4.27 -22.08
CA HIS A 137 26.34 -3.68 -23.41
C HIS A 137 25.69 -4.62 -24.43
N GLN A 138 25.45 -5.86 -24.04
CA GLN A 138 24.90 -6.89 -24.95
C GLN A 138 23.43 -7.15 -24.72
N VAL A 139 22.98 -7.12 -23.45
CA VAL A 139 21.60 -7.37 -23.07
C VAL A 139 21.11 -6.35 -22.03
N HIS A 140 19.82 -6.13 -21.98
CA HIS A 140 19.21 -5.33 -20.93
C HIS A 140 19.31 -6.08 -19.58
N GLU A 141 19.72 -5.35 -18.54
CA GLU A 141 19.77 -5.91 -17.19
C GLU A 141 18.35 -6.16 -16.68
N GLN A 142 18.07 -7.38 -16.23
CA GLN A 142 16.77 -7.76 -15.69
C GLN A 142 16.76 -7.66 -14.18
N PHE A 143 15.68 -7.17 -13.64
CA PHE A 143 15.47 -7.06 -12.20
C PHE A 143 14.03 -7.32 -11.81
N ALA A 144 13.85 -7.85 -10.60
CA ALA A 144 12.56 -7.98 -9.97
C ALA A 144 12.32 -6.78 -9.05
N LEU A 145 11.20 -6.10 -9.24
CA LEU A 145 10.75 -4.99 -8.39
C LEU A 145 9.57 -5.47 -7.57
N THR A 146 9.73 -5.51 -6.24
CA THR A 146 8.70 -5.95 -5.31
C THR A 146 8.24 -4.78 -4.44
N TYR A 147 6.94 -4.55 -4.41
CA TYR A 147 6.31 -3.65 -3.46
C TYR A 147 5.65 -4.47 -2.36
N THR A 148 5.96 -4.15 -1.11
CA THR A 148 5.33 -4.74 0.07
C THR A 148 4.70 -3.63 0.88
N TYR A 149 3.37 -3.67 1.01
CA TYR A 149 2.60 -2.70 1.78
C TYR A 149 2.06 -3.39 3.03
N ASP A 150 2.51 -2.95 4.19
CA ASP A 150 2.21 -3.61 5.45
C ASP A 150 0.90 -3.12 6.10
N ILE A 151 0.50 -3.77 7.20
CA ILE A 151 -0.71 -3.41 7.98
C ILE A 151 -0.62 -2.05 8.67
N ASN A 152 0.55 -1.43 8.74
CA ASN A 152 0.76 -0.09 9.31
C ASN A 152 0.83 0.98 8.22
N SER A 153 0.45 0.62 6.98
CA SER A 153 0.53 1.49 5.81
C SER A 153 1.95 1.96 5.49
N MET A 154 2.95 1.11 5.78
CA MET A 154 4.33 1.33 5.40
C MET A 154 4.63 0.61 4.09
N LEU A 155 5.16 1.33 3.11
CA LEU A 155 5.53 0.79 1.81
C LEU A 155 7.03 0.49 1.77
N TYR A 156 7.36 -0.75 1.46
CA TYR A 156 8.72 -1.21 1.21
C TYR A 156 8.89 -1.53 -0.26
N VAL A 157 10.03 -1.12 -0.82
CA VAL A 157 10.42 -1.36 -2.21
C VAL A 157 11.68 -2.20 -2.21
N GLU A 158 11.61 -3.40 -2.76
CA GLU A 158 12.76 -4.29 -2.93
C GLU A 158 13.12 -4.36 -4.42
N ILE A 159 14.37 -4.10 -4.75
CA ILE A 159 14.95 -4.24 -6.07
C ILE A 159 15.93 -5.41 -6.02
N HIS A 160 15.70 -6.43 -6.81
CA HIS A 160 16.54 -7.62 -6.91
C HIS A 160 17.14 -7.70 -8.32
N ILE A 161 18.44 -7.46 -8.45
CA ILE A 161 19.19 -7.57 -9.70
C ILE A 161 19.48 -9.05 -9.96
N LEU A 162 19.02 -9.58 -11.09
CA LEU A 162 19.10 -11.02 -11.35
C LEU A 162 20.49 -11.52 -11.69
N SER A 163 21.30 -10.72 -12.38
CA SER A 163 22.66 -11.09 -12.80
C SER A 163 23.63 -11.22 -11.63
N THR A 164 23.53 -10.32 -10.63
CA THR A 164 24.41 -10.32 -9.45
C THR A 164 23.79 -10.94 -8.21
N ASN A 165 22.47 -11.20 -8.25
CA ASN A 165 21.68 -11.65 -7.11
C ASN A 165 21.70 -10.65 -5.93
N GLU A 166 22.03 -9.37 -6.19
CA GLU A 166 22.03 -8.31 -5.19
C GLU A 166 20.61 -7.81 -4.93
N LYS A 167 20.32 -7.52 -3.66
CA LYS A 167 19.02 -7.01 -3.23
C LYS A 167 19.18 -5.69 -2.50
N TYR A 168 18.39 -4.73 -2.91
CA TYR A 168 18.29 -3.42 -2.29
C TYR A 168 16.88 -3.23 -1.75
N VAL A 169 16.77 -2.82 -0.51
CA VAL A 169 15.47 -2.61 0.15
C VAL A 169 15.41 -1.21 0.69
N PHE A 170 14.31 -0.54 0.38
CA PHE A 170 14.01 0.83 0.76
C PHE A 170 12.63 0.90 1.39
N GLN A 171 12.50 1.74 2.41
CA GLN A 171 11.22 2.15 2.95
C GLN A 171 10.87 3.52 2.37
N VAL A 172 9.65 3.67 1.87
CA VAL A 172 9.14 4.96 1.40
C VAL A 172 8.69 5.77 2.60
N GLY A 173 9.44 6.83 2.92
CA GLY A 173 9.16 7.73 4.03
C GLY A 173 8.12 8.80 3.71
N GLN A 174 7.66 9.52 4.76
CA GLN A 174 6.67 10.60 4.61
C GLN A 174 7.19 11.82 3.83
N ASN A 175 8.50 11.99 3.69
CA ASN A 175 9.14 13.14 3.03
C ASN A 175 9.69 12.84 1.63
N SER A 176 9.15 11.81 0.95
CA SER A 176 9.62 11.38 -0.37
C SER A 176 11.07 10.85 -0.39
N ASP A 177 11.68 10.64 0.76
CA ASP A 177 13.01 10.07 0.88
C ASP A 177 12.95 8.56 1.07
N PHE A 178 13.85 7.85 0.39
CA PHE A 178 14.03 6.43 0.56
C PHE A 178 15.06 6.16 1.65
N GLU A 179 14.62 5.58 2.75
CA GLU A 179 15.54 5.08 3.78
C GLU A 179 15.97 3.67 3.44
N LYS A 180 17.30 3.46 3.30
CA LYS A 180 17.85 2.14 3.04
C LYS A 180 17.67 1.25 4.28
N VAL A 181 16.91 0.18 4.13
CA VAL A 181 16.70 -0.77 5.22
C VAL A 181 17.85 -1.78 5.26
N THR A 182 18.64 -1.71 6.33
CA THR A 182 19.83 -2.57 6.51
C THR A 182 19.48 -3.97 7.04
N SER A 183 18.24 -4.22 7.48
CA SER A 183 17.82 -5.48 8.10
C SER A 183 16.72 -6.18 7.30
N THR A 184 17.09 -7.20 6.53
CA THR A 184 16.19 -8.06 5.75
C THR A 184 15.26 -8.93 6.60
N LYS A 185 15.59 -9.17 7.87
CA LYS A 185 14.81 -10.06 8.76
C LYS A 185 13.38 -9.59 9.03
N GLN A 186 13.12 -8.28 9.09
CA GLN A 186 11.78 -7.75 9.28
C GLN A 186 10.90 -7.93 8.03
N LEU A 187 11.48 -7.80 6.84
CA LEU A 187 10.76 -7.97 5.57
C LEU A 187 10.36 -9.40 5.29
N ASP A 188 11.21 -10.36 5.62
CA ASP A 188 10.89 -11.78 5.46
C ASP A 188 9.75 -12.20 6.39
N SER A 189 9.68 -11.64 7.60
CA SER A 189 8.55 -11.87 8.50
C SER A 189 7.24 -11.26 7.96
N ILE A 190 7.28 -10.05 7.39
CA ILE A 190 6.09 -9.40 6.79
C ILE A 190 5.64 -10.16 5.54
N LYS A 191 6.57 -10.57 4.67
CA LYS A 191 6.26 -11.40 3.48
C LYS A 191 5.62 -12.73 3.86
N ASN A 192 6.12 -13.40 4.88
CA ASN A 192 5.57 -14.67 5.36
C ASN A 192 4.17 -14.49 5.93
N VAL A 193 3.89 -13.41 6.67
CA VAL A 193 2.56 -13.08 7.17
C VAL A 193 1.61 -12.76 6.03
N SER A 194 2.05 -11.98 5.03
CA SER A 194 1.22 -11.64 3.86
C SER A 194 0.87 -12.88 3.02
N LEU A 195 1.81 -13.82 2.86
CA LEU A 195 1.57 -15.08 2.16
C LEU A 195 0.59 -16.00 2.90
N GLN A 196 0.65 -16.01 4.24
CA GLN A 196 -0.29 -16.79 5.05
C GLN A 196 -1.69 -16.19 5.04
N LEU A 197 -1.81 -14.85 5.12
CA LEU A 197 -3.10 -14.16 5.10
C LEU A 197 -3.76 -14.26 3.72
N ASN A 198 -3.01 -14.15 2.62
CA ASN A 198 -3.56 -14.36 1.28
C ASN A 198 -4.08 -15.78 1.07
N LYS A 199 -3.37 -16.80 1.55
CA LYS A 199 -3.85 -18.19 1.49
C LYS A 199 -5.13 -18.39 2.33
N ASN A 200 -5.19 -17.81 3.52
CA ASN A 200 -6.37 -17.93 4.39
C ASN A 200 -7.57 -17.15 3.84
N SER A 201 -7.37 -15.95 3.26
CA SER A 201 -8.45 -15.14 2.71
C SER A 201 -9.03 -15.75 1.42
N GLU A 202 -8.22 -16.36 0.57
CA GLU A 202 -8.71 -17.12 -0.58
C GLU A 202 -9.52 -18.34 -0.16
N TYR A 203 -9.06 -19.05 0.87
CA TYR A 203 -9.77 -20.22 1.43
C TYR A 203 -11.11 -19.82 2.04
N GLU A 204 -11.16 -18.74 2.82
CA GLU A 204 -12.39 -18.22 3.43
C GLU A 204 -13.37 -17.70 2.38
N MET A 205 -12.91 -16.99 1.34
CA MET A 205 -13.75 -16.56 0.21
C MET A 205 -14.37 -17.75 -0.54
N VAL A 206 -13.60 -18.80 -0.76
CA VAL A 206 -14.08 -20.03 -1.43
C VAL A 206 -15.11 -20.74 -0.55
N LEU A 207 -14.87 -20.82 0.76
CA LEU A 207 -15.78 -21.41 1.75
C LEU A 207 -17.09 -20.61 1.87
N GLU A 208 -17.03 -19.28 1.89
CA GLU A 208 -18.23 -18.43 1.90
C GLU A 208 -19.04 -18.53 0.61
N LYS A 209 -18.36 -18.59 -0.55
CA LYS A 209 -19.03 -18.86 -1.83
C LYS A 209 -19.70 -20.23 -1.86
N ALA A 210 -19.02 -21.25 -1.33
CA ALA A 210 -19.61 -22.60 -1.24
C ALA A 210 -20.83 -22.66 -0.30
N LYS A 211 -20.81 -21.95 0.83
CA LYS A 211 -21.95 -21.85 1.77
C LYS A 211 -23.17 -21.10 1.19
N ARG A 212 -22.98 -20.26 0.15
CA ARG A 212 -24.11 -19.54 -0.51
C ARG A 212 -24.76 -20.35 -1.65
N ILE A 213 -24.15 -21.46 -2.04
CA ILE A 213 -24.63 -22.33 -3.13
C ILE A 213 -25.41 -23.54 -2.58
N TYR A 214 -25.30 -23.80 -1.27
CA TYR A 214 -26.05 -24.82 -0.54
C TYR A 214 -26.96 -24.15 0.51
#